data_19b742d32bd149e12cc4ff6f3edaa0b3
#
_entry.id   19b742d32bd149e12cc4ff6f3edaa0b3
#
_cell.length_a   1.000
_cell.length_b   1.000
_cell.length_c   1.000
_cell.angle_alpha   90.00
_cell.angle_beta   90.00
_cell.angle_gamma   90.00
#
_symmetry.space_group_name_H-M   'P 1'
#
loop_
_entity.id
_entity.type
_entity.pdbx_description
1 polymer ?
#
loop_
_entity_poly.entity_id
_entity_poly.type
_entity_poly.pdbx_seq_one_letter_code
_entity_poly.pdbx_strand_id
1 'polypeptide(L)'
;MSIFHLAYTVSDLDSARQFYGELLGCKEGRSSDTWVDFNFFGHELSLHVGESGYRSNTNSKVDDVSVPMPHFGCVLEWNSFHDLSTRLQSKGLTFIISPSVRFKGLAG
;
A
#
# COMPACT_ATOMS: atom_id res chain seq x y z
N MET A 1 -9.79 4.66 20.33
CA MET A 1 -8.86 4.71 19.17
C MET A 1 -9.68 4.69 17.89
N SER A 2 -9.34 5.58 16.97
CA SER A 2 -10.06 5.68 15.70
C SER A 2 -9.38 4.85 14.63
N ILE A 3 -10.17 4.24 13.74
CA ILE A 3 -9.68 3.45 12.61
C ILE A 3 -10.02 4.21 11.32
N PHE A 4 -9.00 4.51 10.55
CA PHE A 4 -9.18 5.15 9.25
C PHE A 4 -9.72 4.12 8.26
N HIS A 5 -10.65 4.55 7.43
CA HIS A 5 -11.27 3.71 6.39
C HIS A 5 -11.04 4.33 5.03
N LEU A 6 -10.53 3.53 4.10
CA LEU A 6 -10.36 3.93 2.70
C LEU A 6 -10.96 2.85 1.81
N ALA A 7 -11.78 3.26 0.86
CA ALA A 7 -12.32 2.35 -0.15
C ALA A 7 -11.94 2.86 -1.53
N TYR A 8 -11.53 1.96 -2.42
CA TYR A 8 -11.26 2.31 -3.80
C TYR A 8 -11.43 1.08 -4.70
N THR A 9 -11.37 1.30 -6.01
CA THR A 9 -11.58 0.21 -6.97
C THR A 9 -10.28 -0.43 -7.40
N VAL A 10 -10.35 -1.75 -7.61
CA VAL A 10 -9.27 -2.55 -8.18
C VAL A 10 -9.82 -3.31 -9.39
N SER A 11 -8.94 -3.75 -10.27
CA SER A 11 -9.36 -4.47 -11.47
C SER A 11 -9.76 -5.91 -11.17
N ASP A 12 -9.20 -6.52 -10.12
CA ASP A 12 -9.31 -7.95 -9.88
C ASP A 12 -9.01 -8.26 -8.42
N LEU A 13 -9.89 -9.04 -7.77
CA LEU A 13 -9.74 -9.37 -6.36
C LEU A 13 -8.61 -10.36 -6.10
N ASP A 14 -8.35 -11.29 -7.02
CA ASP A 14 -7.27 -12.26 -6.82
C ASP A 14 -5.91 -11.58 -6.75
N SER A 15 -5.66 -10.65 -7.67
CA SER A 15 -4.44 -9.85 -7.66
C SER A 15 -4.33 -8.98 -6.42
N ALA A 16 -5.44 -8.37 -5.99
CA ALA A 16 -5.48 -7.56 -4.78
C ALA A 16 -5.16 -8.41 -3.53
N ARG A 17 -5.73 -9.60 -3.43
CA ARG A 17 -5.45 -10.52 -2.33
C ARG A 17 -3.98 -10.96 -2.31
N GLN A 18 -3.42 -11.22 -3.49
CA GLN A 18 -2.01 -11.59 -3.58
C GLN A 18 -1.11 -10.44 -3.09
N PHE A 19 -1.40 -9.22 -3.51
CA PHE A 19 -0.59 -8.08 -3.12
C PHE A 19 -0.77 -7.72 -1.64
N TYR A 20 -1.99 -7.45 -1.22
CA TYR A 20 -2.23 -7.00 0.17
C TYR A 20 -2.15 -8.13 1.18
N GLY A 21 -2.65 -9.30 0.83
CA GLY A 21 -2.64 -10.46 1.72
C GLY A 21 -1.30 -11.17 1.79
N GLU A 22 -0.80 -11.62 0.65
CA GLU A 22 0.40 -12.45 0.63
C GLU A 22 1.70 -11.62 0.68
N LEU A 23 1.81 -10.57 -0.12
CA LEU A 23 3.04 -9.77 -0.16
C LEU A 23 3.15 -8.85 1.05
N LEU A 24 2.13 -8.05 1.31
CA LEU A 24 2.16 -7.11 2.44
C LEU A 24 1.84 -7.77 3.78
N GLY A 25 1.21 -8.92 3.78
CA GLY A 25 0.88 -9.63 5.01
C GLY A 25 -0.31 -9.04 5.77
N CYS A 26 -1.18 -8.31 5.10
CA CYS A 26 -2.38 -7.78 5.70
C CYS A 26 -3.42 -8.88 5.90
N LYS A 27 -4.11 -8.86 7.04
CA LYS A 27 -5.13 -9.86 7.32
C LYS A 27 -6.43 -9.50 6.59
N GLU A 28 -6.99 -10.46 5.87
CA GLU A 28 -8.27 -10.28 5.20
C GLU A 28 -9.40 -10.28 6.22
N GLY A 29 -10.34 -9.35 6.05
CA GLY A 29 -11.55 -9.28 6.86
C GLY A 29 -12.74 -9.89 6.12
N ARG A 30 -13.83 -9.10 6.00
CA ARG A 30 -15.02 -9.56 5.28
C ARG A 30 -14.83 -9.44 3.79
N SER A 31 -15.64 -10.19 3.03
CA SER A 31 -15.60 -10.11 1.57
C SER A 31 -16.92 -10.58 0.96
N SER A 32 -17.09 -10.26 -0.32
CA SER A 32 -18.14 -10.78 -1.16
C SER A 32 -17.53 -11.11 -2.52
N ASP A 33 -18.37 -11.38 -3.52
CA ASP A 33 -17.87 -11.65 -4.87
C ASP A 33 -17.24 -10.42 -5.54
N THR A 34 -17.54 -9.22 -5.04
CA THR A 34 -17.15 -7.98 -5.69
C THR A 34 -16.28 -7.06 -4.82
N TRP A 35 -16.01 -7.44 -3.59
CA TRP A 35 -15.18 -6.62 -2.71
C TRP A 35 -14.50 -7.48 -1.64
N VAL A 36 -13.42 -6.92 -1.07
CA VAL A 36 -12.68 -7.54 0.03
C VAL A 36 -12.12 -6.43 0.93
N ASP A 37 -12.20 -6.65 2.24
CA ASP A 37 -11.63 -5.77 3.25
C ASP A 37 -10.34 -6.34 3.80
N PHE A 38 -9.37 -5.47 4.07
CA PHE A 38 -8.11 -5.83 4.72
C PHE A 38 -7.87 -4.96 5.95
N ASN A 39 -7.24 -5.56 6.95
CA ASN A 39 -6.62 -4.80 8.02
C ASN A 39 -5.28 -4.29 7.48
N PHE A 40 -5.25 -3.01 7.10
CA PHE A 40 -4.07 -2.36 6.56
C PHE A 40 -3.37 -1.61 7.67
N PHE A 41 -2.42 -2.27 8.33
CA PHE A 41 -1.63 -1.72 9.43
C PHE A 41 -2.49 -1.09 10.54
N GLY A 42 -3.57 -1.78 10.90
CA GLY A 42 -4.49 -1.32 11.93
C GLY A 42 -5.66 -0.48 11.42
N HIS A 43 -5.71 -0.20 10.12
CA HIS A 43 -6.79 0.56 9.49
C HIS A 43 -7.57 -0.30 8.51
N GLU A 44 -8.73 0.15 8.11
CA GLU A 44 -9.59 -0.61 7.20
C GLU A 44 -9.41 -0.16 5.76
N LEU A 45 -9.02 -1.10 4.91
CA LEU A 45 -8.91 -0.91 3.47
C LEU A 45 -9.96 -1.78 2.79
N SER A 46 -10.87 -1.16 2.04
CA SER A 46 -11.93 -1.86 1.33
C SER A 46 -11.70 -1.75 -0.17
N LEU A 47 -11.55 -2.89 -0.84
CA LEU A 47 -11.23 -2.97 -2.27
C LEU A 47 -12.42 -3.52 -3.02
N HIS A 48 -12.91 -2.77 -3.99
CA HIS A 48 -14.08 -3.15 -4.81
C HIS A 48 -13.68 -3.29 -6.26
N VAL A 49 -14.19 -4.31 -6.93
CA VAL A 49 -13.94 -4.47 -8.36
C VAL A 49 -14.60 -3.33 -9.13
N GLY A 50 -13.82 -2.66 -9.98
CA GLY A 50 -14.30 -1.56 -10.80
C GLY A 50 -13.43 -1.38 -12.03
N GLU A 51 -13.96 -0.67 -13.03
CA GLU A 51 -13.29 -0.53 -14.31
C GLU A 51 -12.06 0.34 -14.29
N SER A 52 -12.11 1.47 -13.57
CA SER A 52 -11.04 2.46 -13.62
C SER A 52 -9.89 2.15 -12.68
N GLY A 53 -10.15 1.45 -11.58
CA GLY A 53 -9.13 1.18 -10.58
C GLY A 53 -8.56 2.46 -9.97
N TYR A 54 -7.50 2.28 -9.19
CA TYR A 54 -6.78 3.39 -8.59
C TYR A 54 -5.60 3.75 -9.51
N ARG A 55 -5.66 4.93 -10.09
CA ARG A 55 -4.62 5.38 -11.01
C ARG A 55 -4.10 6.76 -10.61
N SER A 56 -2.79 6.89 -10.74
CA SER A 56 -2.11 8.17 -10.58
C SER A 56 -2.22 8.96 -11.88
N ASN A 57 -2.77 10.17 -11.82
CA ASN A 57 -2.92 11.04 -12.98
C ASN A 57 -1.80 12.06 -13.09
N THR A 58 -1.15 12.37 -12.00
CA THR A 58 -0.09 13.37 -11.95
C THR A 58 1.01 12.90 -11.03
N ASN A 59 2.15 13.57 -11.12
CA ASN A 59 3.27 13.35 -10.21
C ASN A 59 3.61 14.66 -9.50
N SER A 60 4.09 14.53 -8.28
CA SER A 60 4.61 15.64 -7.49
C SER A 60 6.05 15.36 -7.15
N LYS A 61 6.88 16.39 -7.06
CA LYS A 61 8.26 16.21 -6.61
C LYS A 61 8.34 16.34 -5.10
N VAL A 62 8.97 15.34 -4.48
CA VAL A 62 9.31 15.36 -3.07
C VAL A 62 10.80 15.03 -2.99
N ASP A 63 11.62 15.99 -2.55
CA ASP A 63 13.08 15.85 -2.48
C ASP A 63 13.69 15.37 -3.81
N ASP A 64 13.27 16.00 -4.91
CA ASP A 64 13.71 15.69 -6.26
C ASP A 64 13.29 14.28 -6.76
N VAL A 65 12.42 13.60 -6.02
CA VAL A 65 11.84 12.32 -6.45
C VAL A 65 10.45 12.58 -7.02
N SER A 66 10.20 12.08 -8.23
CA SER A 66 8.87 12.16 -8.85
C SER A 66 7.95 11.10 -8.23
N VAL A 67 6.90 11.56 -7.54
CA VAL A 67 6.00 10.68 -6.79
C VAL A 67 4.64 10.68 -7.47
N PRO A 68 4.06 9.49 -7.75
CA PRO A 68 2.72 9.39 -8.32
C PRO A 68 1.65 10.02 -7.42
N MET A 69 0.67 10.67 -8.01
CA MET A 69 -0.46 11.27 -7.32
C MET A 69 -1.78 10.85 -7.97
N PRO A 70 -2.78 10.39 -7.21
CA PRO A 70 -2.74 10.18 -5.77
C PRO A 70 -1.98 8.91 -5.38
N HIS A 71 -1.59 8.82 -4.13
CA HIS A 71 -1.07 7.59 -3.52
C HIS A 71 -1.49 7.55 -2.05
N PHE A 72 -1.35 6.41 -1.43
CA PHE A 72 -1.55 6.25 0.01
C PHE A 72 -0.56 5.24 0.56
N GLY A 73 -0.44 5.22 1.86
CA GLY A 73 0.46 4.29 2.51
C GLY A 73 0.38 4.40 4.01
N CYS A 74 1.33 3.78 4.66
CA CYS A 74 1.43 3.76 6.10
C CYS A 74 2.86 4.11 6.52
N VAL A 75 2.99 4.97 7.50
CA VAL A 75 4.28 5.28 8.10
C VAL A 75 4.58 4.20 9.13
N LEU A 76 5.69 3.51 8.95
CA LEU A 76 6.11 2.42 9.81
C LEU A 76 7.30 2.85 10.67
N GLU A 77 7.44 2.20 11.83
CA GLU A 77 8.65 2.34 12.62
C GLU A 77 9.86 1.86 11.82
N TRP A 78 11.05 2.33 12.19
CA TRP A 78 12.29 2.05 11.48
C TRP A 78 12.50 0.55 11.20
N ASN A 79 12.42 -0.28 12.24
CA ASN A 79 12.66 -1.71 12.08
C ASN A 79 11.58 -2.38 11.22
N SER A 80 10.31 -2.01 11.43
CA SER A 80 9.20 -2.55 10.64
C SER A 80 9.33 -2.19 9.16
N PHE A 81 9.74 -0.96 8.87
CA PHE A 81 9.98 -0.52 7.50
C PHE A 81 11.07 -1.36 6.84
N HIS A 82 12.20 -1.55 7.51
CA HIS A 82 13.31 -2.30 6.95
C HIS A 82 12.99 -3.78 6.79
N ASP A 83 12.27 -4.38 7.74
CA ASP A 83 11.84 -5.77 7.63
C ASP A 83 10.91 -5.99 6.44
N LEU A 84 9.94 -5.10 6.27
CA LEU A 84 9.02 -5.17 5.14
C LEU A 84 9.74 -4.94 3.82
N SER A 85 10.63 -3.94 3.75
CA SER A 85 11.42 -3.65 2.55
C SER A 85 12.25 -4.85 2.11
N THR A 86 12.92 -5.50 3.05
CA THR A 86 13.72 -6.70 2.79
C THR A 86 12.83 -7.83 2.25
N ARG A 87 11.67 -8.04 2.88
CA ARG A 87 10.76 -9.11 2.45
C ARG A 87 10.24 -8.85 1.03
N LEU A 88 9.84 -7.64 0.71
CA LEU A 88 9.34 -7.31 -0.62
C LEU A 88 10.42 -7.43 -1.69
N GLN A 89 11.63 -7.00 -1.37
CA GLN A 89 12.78 -7.17 -2.28
C GLN A 89 13.07 -8.64 -2.53
N SER A 90 13.05 -9.47 -1.49
CA SER A 90 13.32 -10.91 -1.61
C SER A 90 12.26 -11.63 -2.45
N LYS A 91 11.04 -11.10 -2.50
CA LYS A 91 9.96 -11.65 -3.31
C LYS A 91 9.94 -11.13 -4.75
N GLY A 92 10.92 -10.30 -5.11
CA GLY A 92 11.08 -9.81 -6.48
C GLY A 92 10.08 -8.74 -6.90
N LEU A 93 9.49 -8.03 -5.93
CA LEU A 93 8.55 -6.95 -6.25
C LEU A 93 9.25 -5.83 -7.03
N THR A 94 8.61 -5.36 -8.10
CA THR A 94 9.08 -4.21 -8.86
C THR A 94 8.61 -2.94 -8.19
N PHE A 95 9.53 -2.10 -7.76
CA PHE A 95 9.22 -0.82 -7.11
C PHE A 95 9.16 0.30 -8.14
N ILE A 96 8.15 1.17 -8.00
CA ILE A 96 8.14 2.44 -8.74
C ILE A 96 9.21 3.36 -8.15
N ILE A 97 9.29 3.42 -6.82
CA ILE A 97 10.36 4.12 -6.10
C ILE A 97 10.95 3.10 -5.13
N SER A 98 12.22 2.76 -5.30
CA SER A 98 12.89 1.78 -4.45
C SER A 98 12.99 2.27 -3.00
N PRO A 99 13.00 1.33 -2.02
CA PRO A 99 13.20 1.70 -0.63
C PRO A 99 14.49 2.51 -0.45
N SER A 100 14.39 3.60 0.30
CA SER A 100 15.54 4.47 0.54
C SER A 100 15.37 5.17 1.88
N VAL A 101 16.48 5.69 2.42
CA VAL A 101 16.48 6.47 3.65
C VAL A 101 16.60 7.94 3.28
N ARG A 102 15.60 8.73 3.70
CA ARG A 102 15.59 10.18 3.55
C ARG A 102 15.31 10.80 4.90
N PHE A 103 15.72 12.04 5.09
CA PHE A 103 15.52 12.77 6.35
C PHE A 103 16.05 12.00 7.55
N LYS A 104 17.19 11.31 7.39
CA LYS A 104 17.79 10.57 8.50
C LYS A 104 18.11 11.51 9.65
N GLY A 105 17.61 11.18 10.85
CA GLY A 105 17.77 12.01 12.02
C GLY A 105 16.75 13.13 12.15
N LEU A 106 15.81 13.28 11.21
CA LEU A 106 14.72 14.24 11.25
C LEU A 106 13.39 13.54 11.53
N ALA A 107 12.44 14.28 12.10
CA ALA A 107 11.09 13.80 12.29
C ALA A 107 10.35 13.74 10.94
N GLY A 108 9.59 12.66 10.70
CA GLY A 108 8.79 12.54 9.49
C GLY A 108 9.00 11.26 8.70
#